data_8a02fff44a54be1a911cfea876c7a9da
#
_entry.id   8a02fff44a54be1a911cfea876c7a9da
#
_cell.length_a   1.000
_cell.length_b   1.000
_cell.length_c   1.000
_cell.angle_alpha   90.00
_cell.angle_beta   90.00
_cell.angle_gamma   90.00
#
_symmetry.space_group_name_H-M   'P 1'
#
loop_
_entity.id
_entity.type
_entity.pdbx_description
1 polymer ?
#
loop_
_entity_poly.entity_id
_entity_poly.type
_entity_poly.pdbx_seq_one_letter_code
_entity_poly.pdbx_strand_id
1 'polypeptide(L)'
;MANTTFNGPVRSENGFKTIIKNSDTGAVTSDMTLSTYSTSITIAASGTEHKETSIGIPANFIPMGVAITVTGASANGVTINDIGTEDDDDGFVDGISAALNSTGFKGFFPCNGVLGMSGGTTTAATETADEVEVVLSGDPGADTTVVLKFFGLSSSSDAS
;
A
#
# COMPACT_ATOMS: atom_id res chain seq x y z
N MET A 1 -35.64 0.16 12.94
CA MET A 1 -34.39 -0.62 12.82
C MET A 1 -33.67 -0.53 14.16
N ALA A 2 -33.25 -1.67 14.74
CA ALA A 2 -32.51 -1.67 15.99
C ALA A 2 -31.04 -1.30 15.70
N ASN A 3 -30.51 -0.32 16.41
CA ASN A 3 -29.09 -0.01 16.36
C ASN A 3 -28.35 -1.00 17.25
N THR A 4 -27.32 -1.66 16.69
CA THR A 4 -26.42 -2.51 17.47
C THR A 4 -25.27 -1.64 18.00
N THR A 5 -25.11 -1.58 19.32
CA THR A 5 -24.01 -0.84 19.97
C THR A 5 -22.99 -1.87 20.48
N PHE A 6 -21.73 -1.69 20.11
CA PHE A 6 -20.61 -2.50 20.60
C PHE A 6 -19.88 -1.74 21.73
N ASN A 7 -19.78 -2.35 22.89
CA ASN A 7 -19.10 -1.75 24.07
C ASN A 7 -17.63 -2.20 24.20
N GLY A 8 -17.03 -2.73 23.15
CA GLY A 8 -15.64 -3.20 23.14
C GLY A 8 -15.04 -3.14 21.73
N PRO A 9 -13.74 -3.47 21.61
CA PRO A 9 -13.08 -3.48 20.31
C PRO A 9 -13.73 -4.51 19.38
N VAL A 10 -14.12 -4.06 18.18
CA VAL A 10 -14.61 -4.94 17.12
C VAL A 10 -13.41 -5.46 16.35
N ARG A 11 -13.23 -6.78 16.33
CA ARG A 11 -12.23 -7.46 15.50
C ARG A 11 -12.91 -7.98 14.23
N SER A 12 -12.33 -7.68 13.08
CA SER A 12 -12.70 -8.26 11.81
C SER A 12 -11.45 -8.84 11.15
N GLU A 13 -11.46 -10.15 10.88
CA GLU A 13 -10.34 -10.83 10.21
C GLU A 13 -10.28 -10.50 8.71
N ASN A 14 -11.43 -10.12 8.13
CA ASN A 14 -11.56 -9.83 6.70
C ASN A 14 -11.87 -8.35 6.41
N GLY A 15 -11.58 -7.44 7.35
CA GLY A 15 -11.85 -6.02 7.22
C GLY A 15 -13.33 -5.65 7.45
N PHE A 16 -13.62 -4.36 7.31
CA PHE A 16 -14.99 -3.82 7.38
C PHE A 16 -15.51 -3.63 5.96
N LYS A 17 -16.62 -4.29 5.65
CA LYS A 17 -17.26 -4.24 4.34
C LYS A 17 -18.42 -3.25 4.34
N THR A 18 -18.36 -2.27 3.46
CA THR A 18 -19.51 -1.41 3.15
C THR A 18 -20.22 -2.00 1.94
N ILE A 19 -21.51 -2.24 2.08
CA ILE A 19 -22.35 -2.80 1.00
C ILE A 19 -23.42 -1.79 0.60
N ILE A 20 -23.67 -1.66 -0.71
CA ILE A 20 -24.81 -0.95 -1.27
C ILE A 20 -25.82 -1.99 -1.72
N LYS A 21 -27.05 -1.85 -1.27
CA LYS A 21 -28.14 -2.73 -1.64
C LYS A 21 -29.15 -2.01 -2.52
N ASN A 22 -29.65 -2.72 -3.51
CA ASN A 22 -30.83 -2.29 -4.26
C ASN A 22 -32.03 -2.18 -3.30
N SER A 23 -32.72 -1.05 -3.30
CA SER A 23 -33.83 -0.75 -2.37
C SER A 23 -35.02 -1.69 -2.57
N ASP A 24 -35.24 -2.18 -3.79
CA ASP A 24 -36.43 -2.93 -4.17
C ASP A 24 -36.22 -4.43 -4.00
N THR A 25 -35.03 -4.93 -4.34
CA THR A 25 -34.73 -6.38 -4.31
C THR A 25 -33.94 -6.81 -3.09
N GLY A 26 -33.27 -5.87 -2.40
CA GLY A 26 -32.35 -6.18 -1.31
C GLY A 26 -31.02 -6.80 -1.76
N ALA A 27 -30.82 -6.99 -3.06
CA ALA A 27 -29.60 -7.54 -3.61
C ALA A 27 -28.41 -6.59 -3.38
N VAL A 28 -27.24 -7.13 -3.10
CA VAL A 28 -25.99 -6.34 -3.01
C VAL A 28 -25.59 -5.94 -4.43
N THR A 29 -25.48 -4.63 -4.66
CA THR A 29 -25.11 -4.08 -5.97
C THR A 29 -23.65 -3.66 -6.05
N SER A 30 -23.03 -3.35 -4.92
CA SER A 30 -21.60 -3.13 -4.83
C SER A 30 -21.11 -3.31 -3.39
N ASP A 31 -19.83 -3.58 -3.24
CA ASP A 31 -19.17 -3.61 -1.95
C ASP A 31 -17.77 -2.96 -2.02
N MET A 32 -17.31 -2.49 -0.87
CA MET A 32 -15.99 -1.95 -0.70
C MET A 32 -15.48 -2.32 0.69
N THR A 33 -14.30 -2.88 0.75
CA THR A 33 -13.68 -3.32 1.99
C THR A 33 -12.45 -2.47 2.29
N LEU A 34 -12.38 -1.97 3.51
CA LEU A 34 -11.18 -1.35 4.03
C LEU A 34 -10.19 -2.46 4.38
N SER A 35 -9.03 -2.47 3.75
CA SER A 35 -8.07 -3.56 3.87
C SER A 35 -6.63 -3.06 3.96
N THR A 36 -5.73 -3.96 4.32
CA THR A 36 -4.30 -3.70 4.36
C THR A 36 -3.57 -4.75 3.54
N TYR A 37 -2.54 -4.30 2.83
CA TYR A 37 -1.55 -5.14 2.17
C TYR A 37 -0.19 -4.86 2.78
N SER A 38 0.61 -5.91 3.02
CA SER A 38 1.94 -5.74 3.62
C SER A 38 2.97 -6.54 2.82
N THR A 39 4.03 -5.86 2.45
CA THR A 39 5.18 -6.46 1.77
C THR A 39 6.49 -6.11 2.46
N SER A 40 7.53 -6.90 2.19
CA SER A 40 8.88 -6.68 2.68
C SER A 40 9.83 -6.65 1.49
N ILE A 41 10.54 -5.55 1.32
CA ILE A 41 11.52 -5.36 0.25
C ILE A 41 12.91 -5.45 0.84
N THR A 42 13.75 -6.30 0.24
CA THR A 42 15.19 -6.31 0.52
C THR A 42 15.87 -5.39 -0.48
N ILE A 43 16.43 -4.31 0.04
CA ILE A 43 17.16 -3.30 -0.70
C ILE A 43 18.63 -3.73 -0.70
N ALA A 44 19.20 -3.95 -1.87
CA ALA A 44 20.61 -4.31 -2.03
C ALA A 44 21.54 -3.15 -1.63
N ALA A 45 22.78 -3.45 -1.30
CA ALA A 45 23.77 -2.47 -0.87
C ALA A 45 24.08 -1.37 -1.90
N SER A 46 23.74 -1.58 -3.16
CA SER A 46 23.97 -0.64 -4.27
C SER A 46 22.75 -0.52 -5.16
N GLY A 47 22.62 0.64 -5.81
CA GLY A 47 21.48 0.98 -6.66
C GLY A 47 20.47 1.89 -5.97
N THR A 48 19.62 2.51 -6.76
CA THR A 48 18.62 3.47 -6.30
C THR A 48 17.19 2.99 -6.46
N GLU A 49 16.98 1.96 -7.29
CA GLU A 49 15.66 1.37 -7.56
C GLU A 49 15.66 -0.08 -7.06
N HIS A 50 14.69 -0.43 -6.25
CA HIS A 50 14.61 -1.76 -5.63
C HIS A 50 13.17 -2.23 -5.58
N LYS A 51 12.91 -3.37 -6.19
CA LYS A 51 11.57 -3.94 -6.27
C LYS A 51 11.42 -5.25 -5.50
N GLU A 52 10.20 -5.54 -5.15
CA GLU A 52 9.77 -6.82 -4.66
C GLU A 52 9.77 -7.85 -5.80
N THR A 53 10.25 -9.06 -5.54
CA THR A 53 10.44 -10.07 -6.61
C THR A 53 9.34 -11.12 -6.68
N SER A 54 8.35 -11.11 -5.80
CA SER A 54 7.43 -12.25 -5.68
C SER A 54 5.99 -11.98 -5.29
N ILE A 55 5.64 -10.76 -4.89
CA ILE A 55 4.29 -10.44 -4.42
C ILE A 55 3.96 -9.02 -4.90
N GLY A 56 2.96 -8.88 -5.73
CA GLY A 56 2.48 -7.58 -6.18
C GLY A 56 1.33 -7.05 -5.31
N ILE A 57 1.00 -5.79 -5.46
CA ILE A 57 -0.24 -5.24 -4.91
C ILE A 57 -1.41 -6.02 -5.53
N PRO A 58 -2.35 -6.53 -4.70
CA PRO A 58 -3.49 -7.28 -5.23
C PRO A 58 -4.30 -6.45 -6.23
N ALA A 59 -4.78 -7.11 -7.28
CA ALA A 59 -5.74 -6.50 -8.19
C ALA A 59 -6.97 -5.96 -7.41
N ASN A 60 -7.54 -4.88 -7.89
CA ASN A 60 -8.68 -4.19 -7.26
C ASN A 60 -8.41 -3.59 -5.86
N PHE A 61 -7.15 -3.41 -5.48
CA PHE A 61 -6.76 -2.69 -4.28
C PHE A 61 -6.37 -1.24 -4.65
N ILE A 62 -6.99 -0.29 -3.99
CA ILE A 62 -6.74 1.15 -4.16
C ILE A 62 -6.00 1.65 -2.92
N PRO A 63 -4.69 1.86 -2.97
CA PRO A 63 -3.93 2.33 -1.83
C PRO A 63 -4.26 3.78 -1.49
N MET A 64 -4.49 4.05 -0.22
CA MET A 64 -4.74 5.39 0.33
C MET A 64 -3.51 5.95 1.05
N GLY A 65 -2.67 5.07 1.55
CA GLY A 65 -1.45 5.45 2.25
C GLY A 65 -0.60 4.23 2.59
N VAL A 66 0.67 4.48 2.91
CA VAL A 66 1.66 3.46 3.25
C VAL A 66 2.36 3.80 4.56
N ALA A 67 2.45 2.83 5.45
CA ALA A 67 3.29 2.86 6.64
C ALA A 67 4.63 2.20 6.32
N ILE A 68 5.73 2.88 6.62
CA ILE A 68 7.09 2.41 6.34
C ILE A 68 7.78 2.02 7.64
N THR A 69 8.33 0.82 7.70
CA THR A 69 9.14 0.35 8.84
C THR A 69 10.46 -0.23 8.32
N VAL A 70 11.57 0.26 8.80
CA VAL A 70 12.91 -0.26 8.51
C VAL A 70 13.23 -1.34 9.55
N THR A 71 13.57 -2.55 9.08
CA THR A 71 13.94 -3.68 9.92
C THR A 71 15.44 -4.01 9.85
N GLY A 72 16.10 -3.61 8.76
CA GLY A 72 17.55 -3.62 8.61
C GLY A 72 18.01 -2.25 8.10
N ALA A 73 18.88 -1.57 8.85
CA ALA A 73 19.30 -0.20 8.51
C ALA A 73 20.37 -0.17 7.42
N SER A 74 20.36 0.86 6.56
CA SER A 74 21.41 1.15 5.60
C SER A 74 22.69 1.66 6.27
N ALA A 75 23.83 1.48 5.62
CA ALA A 75 25.12 2.06 6.07
C ALA A 75 25.20 3.55 5.75
N ASN A 76 24.59 3.99 4.65
CA ASN A 76 24.58 5.39 4.22
C ASN A 76 23.28 6.09 4.67
N GLY A 77 23.34 7.42 4.77
CA GLY A 77 22.21 8.27 5.15
C GLY A 77 21.25 8.52 3.97
N VAL A 78 20.70 7.42 3.38
CA VAL A 78 19.75 7.50 2.26
C VAL A 78 18.31 7.47 2.74
N THR A 79 17.41 7.93 1.87
CA THR A 79 15.96 7.96 2.11
C THR A 79 15.23 7.23 0.99
N ILE A 80 14.05 6.66 1.29
CA ILE A 80 13.06 6.37 0.26
C ILE A 80 12.44 7.69 -0.14
N ASN A 81 12.46 7.99 -1.43
CA ASN A 81 11.87 9.18 -2.01
C ASN A 81 10.50 8.89 -2.62
N ASP A 82 10.40 7.77 -3.33
CA ASP A 82 9.21 7.42 -4.08
C ASP A 82 8.86 5.95 -3.89
N ILE A 83 7.60 5.61 -4.08
CA ILE A 83 7.08 4.24 -4.03
C ILE A 83 6.09 4.09 -5.19
N GLY A 84 6.33 3.11 -6.03
CA GLY A 84 5.51 2.85 -7.21
C GLY A 84 5.58 1.41 -7.67
N THR A 85 5.59 1.26 -8.99
CA THR A 85 5.75 0.00 -9.71
C THR A 85 6.90 0.13 -10.71
N GLU A 86 7.32 -0.98 -11.35
CA GLU A 86 8.35 -0.97 -12.38
C GLU A 86 8.02 -0.02 -13.56
N ASP A 87 6.72 0.17 -13.84
CA ASP A 87 6.25 1.04 -14.94
C ASP A 87 6.05 2.50 -14.49
N ASP A 88 5.98 2.77 -13.17
CA ASP A 88 5.66 4.08 -12.61
C ASP A 88 6.24 4.20 -11.20
N ASP A 89 7.49 4.68 -11.10
CA ASP A 89 8.33 4.72 -9.90
C ASP A 89 7.70 5.49 -8.73
N ASP A 90 6.86 6.47 -9.00
CA ASP A 90 6.17 7.37 -8.06
C ASP A 90 4.65 7.15 -8.03
N GLY A 91 4.19 6.07 -8.68
CA GLY A 91 2.78 5.80 -8.91
C GLY A 91 1.93 5.75 -7.63
N PHE A 92 2.47 5.34 -6.50
CA PHE A 92 1.75 5.33 -5.21
C PHE A 92 2.09 6.53 -4.35
N VAL A 93 3.37 6.82 -4.15
CA VAL A 93 3.82 7.90 -3.27
C VAL A 93 4.97 8.63 -3.93
N ASP A 94 4.79 9.93 -4.16
CA ASP A 94 5.76 10.84 -4.76
C ASP A 94 6.32 11.81 -3.72
N GLY A 95 7.64 11.99 -3.72
CA GLY A 95 8.34 13.07 -3.03
C GLY A 95 8.37 12.97 -1.50
N ILE A 96 8.59 11.77 -0.94
CA ILE A 96 8.77 11.60 0.51
C ILE A 96 10.25 11.62 0.92
N SER A 97 10.52 11.49 2.21
CA SER A 97 11.87 11.38 2.75
C SER A 97 11.88 10.47 3.98
N ALA A 98 11.78 9.15 3.73
CA ALA A 98 11.79 8.14 4.78
C ALA A 98 13.21 7.61 4.99
N ALA A 99 13.88 8.01 6.07
CA ALA A 99 15.27 7.69 6.36
C ALA A 99 15.51 6.20 6.63
N LEU A 100 16.53 5.60 5.99
CA LEU A 100 16.87 4.17 6.09
C LEU A 100 18.02 3.87 7.06
N ASN A 101 18.74 4.88 7.55
CA ASN A 101 19.94 4.74 8.39
C ASN A 101 19.66 4.29 9.85
N SER A 102 18.44 3.98 10.20
CA SER A 102 18.08 3.42 11.50
C SER A 102 16.86 2.53 11.39
N THR A 103 16.74 1.54 12.25
CA THR A 103 15.55 0.66 12.31
C THR A 103 14.36 1.36 12.97
N GLY A 104 13.16 0.85 12.75
CA GLY A 104 11.92 1.31 13.34
C GLY A 104 10.94 1.94 12.35
N PHE A 105 9.82 2.40 12.88
CA PHE A 105 8.76 3.05 12.12
C PHE A 105 9.20 4.44 11.63
N LYS A 106 8.97 4.72 10.35
CA LYS A 106 9.40 5.96 9.69
C LYS A 106 8.27 6.95 9.42
N GLY A 107 7.05 6.48 9.44
CA GLY A 107 5.88 7.32 9.21
C GLY A 107 4.78 6.60 8.42
N PHE A 108 3.66 7.29 8.32
CA PHE A 108 2.57 6.97 7.41
C PHE A 108 2.48 8.08 6.37
N PHE A 109 2.58 7.70 5.11
CA PHE A 109 2.60 8.62 3.97
C PHE A 109 1.34 8.42 3.13
N PRO A 110 0.57 9.49 2.84
CA PRO A 110 -0.56 9.40 1.93
C PRO A 110 -0.13 8.99 0.53
N CYS A 111 -0.92 8.17 -0.14
CA CYS A 111 -0.70 7.88 -1.55
C CYS A 111 -1.16 9.09 -2.37
N ASN A 112 -0.21 9.82 -2.94
CA ASN A 112 -0.40 11.03 -3.75
C ASN A 112 -0.02 10.83 -5.23
N GLY A 113 0.54 9.68 -5.59
CA GLY A 113 0.83 9.29 -6.97
C GLY A 113 -0.42 8.92 -7.77
N VAL A 114 -0.27 8.75 -9.08
CA VAL A 114 -1.38 8.51 -10.02
C VAL A 114 -2.09 7.16 -9.82
N LEU A 115 -1.40 6.17 -9.26
CA LEU A 115 -1.95 4.86 -8.92
C LEU A 115 -2.64 4.83 -7.55
N GLY A 116 -2.46 5.88 -6.75
CA GLY A 116 -3.10 6.05 -5.45
C GLY A 116 -4.43 6.77 -5.53
N MET A 117 -5.16 6.77 -4.42
CA MET A 117 -6.51 7.37 -4.33
C MET A 117 -6.53 8.89 -4.57
N SER A 118 -5.40 9.57 -4.40
CA SER A 118 -5.28 11.02 -4.54
C SER A 118 -4.92 11.48 -5.97
N GLY A 119 -4.39 10.61 -6.81
CA GLY A 119 -3.72 11.00 -8.05
C GLY A 119 -4.52 10.88 -9.32
N GLY A 120 -5.68 10.29 -9.37
CA GLY A 120 -6.44 10.22 -10.61
C GLY A 120 -6.97 8.85 -11.01
N THR A 121 -6.88 8.49 -12.26
CA THR A 121 -7.46 7.25 -12.79
C THR A 121 -6.66 6.03 -12.33
N THR A 122 -7.18 5.35 -11.37
CA THR A 122 -6.66 4.15 -10.72
C THR A 122 -6.65 2.88 -11.59
N THR A 123 -6.73 3.00 -12.88
CA THR A 123 -6.94 1.86 -13.78
C THR A 123 -5.76 0.90 -13.86
N ALA A 124 -4.54 1.36 -13.70
CA ALA A 124 -3.36 0.51 -13.87
C ALA A 124 -3.08 -0.39 -12.65
N ALA A 125 -3.17 0.13 -11.43
CA ALA A 125 -2.95 -0.67 -10.21
C ALA A 125 -4.09 -1.64 -9.90
N THR A 126 -5.23 -1.51 -10.56
CA THR A 126 -6.44 -2.28 -10.24
C THR A 126 -6.65 -3.51 -11.12
N GLU A 127 -6.00 -3.59 -12.28
CA GLU A 127 -6.29 -4.66 -13.26
C GLU A 127 -5.35 -5.87 -13.14
N THR A 128 -4.13 -5.68 -12.69
CA THR A 128 -3.16 -6.77 -12.49
C THR A 128 -2.40 -6.56 -11.17
N ALA A 129 -2.01 -7.65 -10.54
CA ALA A 129 -1.05 -7.59 -9.45
C ALA A 129 0.29 -7.11 -10.01
N ASP A 130 0.85 -6.05 -9.45
CA ASP A 130 2.10 -5.47 -9.89
C ASP A 130 3.14 -5.45 -8.76
N GLU A 131 4.43 -5.54 -9.11
CA GLU A 131 5.52 -5.53 -8.15
C GLU A 131 5.67 -4.11 -7.56
N VAL A 132 5.84 -4.05 -6.24
CA VAL A 132 6.10 -2.78 -5.57
C VAL A 132 7.56 -2.43 -5.69
N GLU A 133 7.85 -1.20 -6.11
CA GLU A 133 9.18 -0.64 -6.20
C GLU A 133 9.38 0.53 -5.24
N VAL A 134 10.60 0.69 -4.74
CA VAL A 134 11.03 1.85 -3.95
C VAL A 134 12.21 2.52 -4.63
N VAL A 135 12.16 3.84 -4.72
CA VAL A 135 13.24 4.67 -5.25
C VAL A 135 13.95 5.41 -4.12
N LEU A 136 15.26 5.32 -4.11
CA LEU A 136 16.12 5.88 -3.07
C LEU A 136 16.83 7.15 -3.51
N SER A 137 17.21 7.98 -2.56
CA SER A 137 18.05 9.17 -2.79
C SER A 137 19.50 8.84 -3.16
N GLY A 138 19.94 7.59 -3.04
CA GLY A 138 21.30 7.14 -3.35
C GLY A 138 21.56 5.71 -2.88
N ASP A 139 22.80 5.24 -3.04
CA ASP A 139 23.21 3.91 -2.64
C ASP A 139 23.13 3.70 -1.13
N PRO A 140 22.47 2.63 -0.63
CA PRO A 140 22.36 2.37 0.80
C PRO A 140 23.66 1.91 1.46
N GLY A 141 24.64 1.40 0.70
CA GLY A 141 25.95 0.97 1.17
C GLY A 141 25.97 -0.34 1.97
N ALA A 142 24.82 -0.85 2.33
CA ALA A 142 24.62 -2.18 2.95
C ALA A 142 23.20 -2.66 2.66
N ASP A 143 23.02 -3.98 2.64
CA ASP A 143 21.70 -4.57 2.48
C ASP A 143 20.76 -4.08 3.59
N THR A 144 19.60 -3.64 3.18
CA THR A 144 18.60 -3.00 4.03
C THR A 144 17.26 -3.69 3.82
N THR A 145 16.45 -3.80 4.86
CA THR A 145 15.12 -4.38 4.73
C THR A 145 14.07 -3.38 5.21
N VAL A 146 13.09 -3.15 4.37
CA VAL A 146 11.92 -2.31 4.68
C VAL A 146 10.64 -3.13 4.59
N VAL A 147 9.72 -2.84 5.50
CA VAL A 147 8.35 -3.35 5.45
C VAL A 147 7.44 -2.19 5.08
N LEU A 148 6.73 -2.35 3.98
CA LEU A 148 5.69 -1.45 3.51
C LEU A 148 4.34 -2.04 3.89
N LYS A 149 3.51 -1.26 4.54
CA LYS A 149 2.14 -1.65 4.86
C LYS A 149 1.18 -0.64 4.27
N PHE A 150 0.58 -1.01 3.16
CA PHE A 150 -0.44 -0.22 2.50
C PHE A 150 -1.77 -0.37 3.23
N PHE A 151 -2.49 0.73 3.31
CA PHE A 151 -3.85 0.82 3.77
C PHE A 151 -4.70 1.35 2.62
N GLY A 152 -5.83 0.72 2.34
CA GLY A 152 -6.62 1.09 1.18
C GLY A 152 -7.97 0.42 1.12
N LEU A 153 -8.58 0.54 -0.04
CA LEU A 153 -9.87 -0.03 -0.38
C LEU A 153 -9.68 -1.17 -1.37
N SER A 154 -10.38 -2.26 -1.15
CA SER A 154 -10.49 -3.34 -2.14
C SER A 154 -11.95 -3.52 -2.52
N SER A 155 -12.21 -3.70 -3.82
CA SER A 155 -13.51 -4.13 -4.31
C SER A 155 -13.46 -5.62 -4.60
N SER A 156 -14.52 -6.36 -4.26
CA SER A 156 -14.64 -7.72 -4.78
C SER A 156 -15.11 -7.63 -6.23
N SER A 157 -14.41 -8.30 -7.14
CA SER A 157 -14.81 -8.43 -8.54
C SER A 157 -16.03 -9.34 -8.72
N ASP A 158 -16.57 -9.88 -7.64
CA ASP A 158 -17.65 -10.87 -7.66
C ASP A 158 -19.02 -10.22 -7.40
N ALA A 159 -19.33 -9.15 -8.13
CA ALA A 159 -20.70 -8.72 -8.32
C ALA A 159 -21.25 -9.41 -9.59
N SER A 160 -21.50 -10.70 -9.51
CA SER A 160 -22.27 -11.45 -10.51
C SER A 160 -23.63 -11.80 -9.98
#